data_07849f3aff51360bb88c8d9032a6bf95
#
_entry.id   07849f3aff51360bb88c8d9032a6bf95
#
_cell.length_a   1.000
_cell.length_b   1.000
_cell.length_c   1.000
_cell.angle_alpha   90.00
_cell.angle_beta   90.00
_cell.angle_gamma   90.00
#
_symmetry.space_group_name_H-M   'P 1'
#
loop_
_entity.id
_entity.type
_entity.pdbx_description
1 polymer ?
#
loop_
_entity_poly.entity_id
_entity_poly.type
_entity_poly.pdbx_seq_one_letter_code
_entity_poly.pdbx_strand_id
1 'polypeptide(L)'
;VYCQKGREVPYQRFNRIADEIKIVKKFKDMASPANQKIMRENNTIIVPHRSLTAYLGYEILENKLKVPIFGNRKLFQAEERENKRNQYYLLKKAGVKYPKIFENPKSINKPAIVKVMEKDRKLERAFFTVTSYADYKEKSEEKIKKGLIARKDLEKASIEELAIGTYLNFNFFHTPISDQVDFIGIERRLQTNIHDYNALPAKQQLEMDIPLQNIEVGHTPASIRESLLEKVFKMGDKFVRAVKKEYAPGIIG
;
A
#
# COMPACT_ATOMS: atom_id res chain seq x y z
N VAL A 1 22.66 -5.84 6.80
CA VAL A 1 21.39 -6.26 6.15
C VAL A 1 21.01 -7.65 6.63
N TYR A 2 19.75 -7.85 7.00
CA TYR A 2 19.16 -9.18 7.24
C TYR A 2 18.43 -9.65 5.98
N CYS A 3 18.79 -10.83 5.48
CA CYS A 3 18.10 -11.43 4.34
C CYS A 3 17.89 -12.95 4.53
N GLN A 4 16.90 -13.49 3.85
CA GLN A 4 16.66 -14.92 3.81
C GLN A 4 17.61 -15.58 2.83
N LYS A 5 18.04 -16.82 3.14
CA LYS A 5 18.88 -17.62 2.24
C LYS A 5 18.31 -17.64 0.81
N GLY A 6 19.16 -17.39 -0.17
CA GLY A 6 18.79 -17.28 -1.59
C GLY A 6 18.32 -15.87 -2.02
N ARG A 7 18.30 -14.89 -1.10
CA ARG A 7 17.99 -13.48 -1.39
C ARG A 7 19.20 -12.56 -1.20
N GLU A 8 20.36 -13.10 -0.91
CA GLU A 8 21.60 -12.36 -0.64
C GLU A 8 22.30 -11.82 -1.89
N VAL A 9 22.05 -12.43 -3.06
CA VAL A 9 22.77 -12.12 -4.32
C VAL A 9 22.81 -10.63 -4.68
N PRO A 10 21.70 -9.86 -4.59
CA PRO A 10 21.76 -8.43 -4.90
C PRO A 10 22.73 -7.65 -3.99
N TYR A 11 22.81 -8.00 -2.71
CA TYR A 11 23.68 -7.34 -1.74
C TYR A 11 25.14 -7.76 -1.89
N GLN A 12 25.40 -9.02 -2.27
CA GLN A 12 26.73 -9.52 -2.58
C GLN A 12 27.29 -8.94 -3.88
N ARG A 13 26.43 -8.82 -4.90
CA ARG A 13 26.81 -8.29 -6.22
C ARG A 13 27.27 -6.84 -6.16
N PHE A 14 26.67 -6.06 -5.28
CA PHE A 14 26.98 -4.65 -5.07
C PHE A 14 27.65 -4.49 -3.70
N ASN A 15 28.89 -4.92 -3.58
CA ASN A 15 29.66 -5.05 -2.34
C ASN A 15 29.84 -3.76 -1.51
N ARG A 16 29.39 -2.61 -2.03
CA ARG A 16 29.37 -1.32 -1.30
C ARG A 16 27.99 -0.93 -0.75
N ILE A 17 26.97 -1.75 -0.97
CA ILE A 17 25.61 -1.45 -0.50
C ILE A 17 25.42 -1.89 0.96
N ALA A 18 26.10 -2.97 1.37
CA ALA A 18 25.97 -3.52 2.71
C ALA A 18 27.33 -3.91 3.26
N ASP A 19 27.68 -3.39 4.44
CA ASP A 19 28.91 -3.74 5.15
C ASP A 19 28.83 -5.18 5.68
N GLU A 20 27.65 -5.61 6.10
CA GLU A 20 27.40 -6.96 6.59
C GLU A 20 26.06 -7.51 6.07
N ILE A 21 26.07 -8.78 5.69
CA ILE A 21 24.87 -9.52 5.27
C ILE A 21 24.66 -10.69 6.21
N LYS A 22 23.62 -10.63 7.04
CA LYS A 22 23.22 -11.70 7.94
C LYS A 22 22.13 -12.55 7.31
N ILE A 23 22.45 -13.78 6.99
CA ILE A 23 21.52 -14.73 6.39
C ILE A 23 20.73 -15.44 7.49
N VAL A 24 19.40 -15.40 7.38
CA VAL A 24 18.46 -16.10 8.27
C VAL A 24 17.71 -17.19 7.51
N LYS A 25 17.34 -18.27 8.19
CA LYS A 25 16.58 -19.37 7.56
C LYS A 25 15.19 -18.91 7.14
N LYS A 26 14.48 -18.27 8.06
CA LYS A 26 13.19 -17.63 7.82
C LYS A 26 13.33 -16.16 8.16
N PHE A 27 12.69 -15.28 7.40
CA PHE A 27 12.81 -13.84 7.64
C PHE A 27 12.34 -13.46 9.07
N LYS A 28 11.36 -14.16 9.64
CA LYS A 28 10.93 -13.99 11.04
C LYS A 28 12.07 -14.15 12.06
N ASP A 29 13.10 -14.89 11.74
CA ASP A 29 14.22 -15.13 12.65
C ASP A 29 15.03 -13.87 12.95
N MET A 30 14.91 -12.83 12.09
CA MET A 30 15.49 -11.53 12.38
C MET A 30 14.95 -10.92 13.69
N ALA A 31 13.69 -11.21 14.03
CA ALA A 31 13.04 -10.75 15.24
C ALA A 31 13.25 -11.68 16.45
N SER A 32 14.11 -12.70 16.35
CA SER A 32 14.45 -13.57 17.47
C SER A 32 15.11 -12.79 18.61
N PRO A 33 14.97 -13.21 19.88
CA PRO A 33 15.62 -12.54 20.99
C PRO A 33 17.13 -12.35 20.83
N ALA A 34 17.82 -13.37 20.29
CA ALA A 34 19.26 -13.31 20.04
C ALA A 34 19.63 -12.23 19.01
N ASN A 35 18.92 -12.19 17.88
CA ASN A 35 19.16 -11.17 16.85
C ASN A 35 18.80 -9.77 17.34
N GLN A 36 17.70 -9.62 18.08
CA GLN A 36 17.34 -8.34 18.68
C GLN A 36 18.37 -7.87 19.72
N LYS A 37 18.98 -8.79 20.48
CA LYS A 37 20.09 -8.46 21.39
C LYS A 37 21.26 -7.87 20.62
N ILE A 38 21.73 -8.55 19.58
CA ILE A 38 22.80 -8.07 18.71
C ILE A 38 22.48 -6.69 18.12
N MET A 39 21.25 -6.50 17.61
CA MET A 39 20.83 -5.22 17.05
C MET A 39 20.89 -4.10 18.07
N ARG A 40 20.44 -4.32 19.32
CA ARG A 40 20.49 -3.30 20.37
C ARG A 40 21.92 -2.98 20.82
N GLU A 41 22.78 -3.99 20.95
CA GLU A 41 24.19 -3.82 21.29
C GLU A 41 24.94 -2.99 20.22
N ASN A 42 24.47 -3.05 18.96
CA ASN A 42 25.01 -2.27 17.86
C ASN A 42 24.21 -0.98 17.56
N ASN A 43 23.37 -0.51 18.47
CA ASN A 43 22.55 0.69 18.28
C ASN A 43 21.80 0.72 16.94
N THR A 44 21.27 -0.43 16.52
CA THR A 44 20.64 -0.59 15.21
C THR A 44 19.28 0.09 15.14
N ILE A 45 19.01 0.73 14.02
CA ILE A 45 17.68 1.18 13.60
C ILE A 45 17.28 0.35 12.39
N ILE A 46 16.12 -0.27 12.44
CA ILE A 46 15.58 -1.04 11.32
C ILE A 46 14.93 -0.09 10.33
N VAL A 47 15.41 -0.10 9.09
CA VAL A 47 14.72 0.55 7.97
C VAL A 47 13.80 -0.48 7.33
N PRO A 48 12.47 -0.33 7.46
CA PRO A 48 11.54 -1.34 6.97
C PRO A 48 11.43 -1.28 5.46
N HIS A 49 11.48 -2.42 4.81
CA HIS A 49 11.02 -2.50 3.44
C HIS A 49 9.50 -2.79 3.38
N ARG A 50 8.89 -2.53 2.22
CA ARG A 50 7.44 -2.62 2.02
C ARG A 50 6.78 -3.92 2.49
N SER A 51 7.49 -5.05 2.41
CA SER A 51 6.93 -6.35 2.78
C SER A 51 7.21 -6.77 4.23
N LEU A 52 7.76 -5.88 5.06
CA LEU A 52 8.12 -6.22 6.43
C LEU A 52 6.91 -6.76 7.23
N THR A 53 5.75 -6.13 7.06
CA THR A 53 4.49 -6.54 7.69
C THR A 53 4.03 -7.93 7.24
N ALA A 54 4.17 -8.23 5.95
CA ALA A 54 3.81 -9.54 5.40
C ALA A 54 4.67 -10.69 5.96
N TYR A 55 5.96 -10.41 6.23
CA TYR A 55 6.88 -11.43 6.74
C TYR A 55 6.87 -11.56 8.26
N LEU A 56 6.78 -10.48 9.00
CA LEU A 56 6.82 -10.50 10.46
C LEU A 56 5.43 -10.58 11.10
N GLY A 57 4.45 -9.93 10.47
CA GLY A 57 3.12 -9.72 11.04
C GLY A 57 3.08 -8.59 12.06
N TYR A 58 1.91 -8.00 12.25
CA TYR A 58 1.70 -6.82 13.11
C TYR A 58 2.03 -7.09 14.57
N GLU A 59 1.68 -8.28 15.07
CA GLU A 59 1.94 -8.66 16.47
C GLU A 59 3.44 -8.60 16.81
N ILE A 60 4.30 -9.08 15.90
CA ILE A 60 5.74 -9.01 16.10
C ILE A 60 6.21 -7.56 16.03
N LEU A 61 5.78 -6.83 15.01
CA LEU A 61 6.22 -5.46 14.76
C LEU A 61 5.82 -4.50 15.89
N GLU A 62 4.62 -4.61 16.40
CA GLU A 62 4.08 -3.69 17.40
C GLU A 62 4.49 -4.06 18.83
N ASN A 63 4.48 -5.35 19.16
CA ASN A 63 4.59 -5.80 20.53
C ASN A 63 5.91 -6.51 20.88
N LYS A 64 6.50 -7.27 19.94
CA LYS A 64 7.65 -8.15 20.24
C LYS A 64 8.98 -7.60 19.76
N LEU A 65 8.99 -6.78 18.73
CA LEU A 65 10.22 -6.21 18.20
C LEU A 65 10.63 -4.98 19.03
N LYS A 66 11.65 -5.14 19.86
CA LYS A 66 12.17 -4.11 20.77
C LYS A 66 13.38 -3.34 20.25
N VAL A 67 13.53 -3.30 18.93
CA VAL A 67 14.56 -2.56 18.20
C VAL A 67 13.91 -1.36 17.52
N PRO A 68 14.48 -0.15 17.55
CA PRO A 68 13.94 1.01 16.86
C PRO A 68 13.68 0.73 15.38
N ILE A 69 12.56 1.25 14.86
CA ILE A 69 12.20 1.17 13.44
C ILE A 69 12.12 2.60 12.90
N PHE A 70 12.70 2.81 11.74
CA PHE A 70 12.52 4.06 11.00
C PHE A 70 11.08 4.17 10.50
N GLY A 71 10.31 5.10 11.06
CA GLY A 71 8.89 5.28 10.79
C GLY A 71 7.99 4.95 11.99
N ASN A 72 6.67 5.07 11.79
CA ASN A 72 5.70 4.86 12.86
C ASN A 72 5.10 3.45 12.79
N ARG A 73 5.35 2.63 13.82
CA ARG A 73 4.86 1.25 13.91
C ARG A 73 3.33 1.13 13.77
N LYS A 74 2.60 2.07 14.33
CA LYS A 74 1.13 2.05 14.31
C LYS A 74 0.53 2.33 12.93
N LEU A 75 1.31 2.94 12.03
CA LEU A 75 0.88 3.19 10.65
C LEU A 75 0.96 1.96 9.74
N PHE A 76 1.70 0.92 10.12
CA PHE A 76 1.75 -0.31 9.32
C PHE A 76 0.37 -0.94 9.07
N GLN A 77 -0.56 -0.79 10.03
CA GLN A 77 -1.93 -1.30 9.89
C GLN A 77 -2.87 -0.35 9.13
N ALA A 78 -2.44 0.86 8.78
CA ALA A 78 -3.31 1.83 8.12
C ALA A 78 -3.74 1.39 6.71
N GLU A 79 -2.98 0.52 6.06
CA GLU A 79 -3.35 -0.07 4.76
C GLU A 79 -4.42 -1.18 4.87
N GLU A 80 -4.61 -1.75 6.07
CA GLU A 80 -5.58 -2.82 6.30
C GLU A 80 -7.00 -2.28 6.37
N ARG A 81 -7.85 -2.68 5.42
CA ARG A 81 -9.22 -2.18 5.30
C ARG A 81 -10.12 -2.56 6.46
N GLU A 82 -9.85 -3.70 7.10
CA GLU A 82 -10.59 -4.18 8.28
C GLU A 82 -10.26 -3.35 9.54
N ASN A 83 -9.17 -2.60 9.54
CA ASN A 83 -8.80 -1.74 10.66
C ASN A 83 -9.72 -0.51 10.70
N LYS A 84 -10.33 -0.22 11.85
CA LYS A 84 -11.16 0.97 12.05
C LYS A 84 -10.40 2.29 11.82
N ARG A 85 -9.07 2.29 12.03
CA ARG A 85 -8.17 3.44 11.83
C ARG A 85 -7.34 3.28 10.56
N ASN A 86 -7.97 2.80 9.49
CA ASN A 86 -7.33 2.60 8.20
C ASN A 86 -7.06 3.94 7.45
N GLN A 87 -6.47 3.83 6.26
CA GLN A 87 -6.17 4.98 5.42
C GLN A 87 -7.38 5.89 5.14
N TYR A 88 -8.59 5.34 4.97
CA TYR A 88 -9.79 6.14 4.71
C TYR A 88 -10.21 6.95 5.93
N TYR A 89 -10.08 6.38 7.13
CA TYR A 89 -10.27 7.09 8.38
C TYR A 89 -9.30 8.28 8.49
N LEU A 90 -8.03 8.06 8.19
CA LEU A 90 -7.00 9.11 8.22
C LEU A 90 -7.24 10.19 7.16
N LEU A 91 -7.61 9.81 5.94
CA LEU A 91 -7.97 10.76 4.88
C LEU A 91 -9.19 11.61 5.26
N LYS A 92 -10.22 10.98 5.87
CA LYS A 92 -11.38 11.70 6.39
C LYS A 92 -10.99 12.69 7.48
N LYS A 93 -10.16 12.30 8.43
CA LYS A 93 -9.62 13.18 9.49
C LYS A 93 -8.81 14.33 8.91
N ALA A 94 -8.07 14.10 7.86
CA ALA A 94 -7.30 15.11 7.16
C ALA A 94 -8.15 16.07 6.30
N GLY A 95 -9.43 15.78 6.08
CA GLY A 95 -10.26 16.52 5.13
C GLY A 95 -9.78 16.38 3.68
N VAL A 96 -9.13 15.26 3.36
CA VAL A 96 -8.65 14.92 2.02
C VAL A 96 -9.71 14.06 1.34
N LYS A 97 -10.06 14.40 0.11
CA LYS A 97 -11.02 13.61 -0.69
C LYS A 97 -10.47 12.22 -0.97
N TYR A 98 -11.34 11.24 -0.90
CA TYR A 98 -11.04 9.85 -1.25
C TYR A 98 -12.24 9.23 -1.97
N PRO A 99 -12.06 8.10 -2.70
CA PRO A 99 -13.15 7.40 -3.39
C PRO A 99 -14.26 7.00 -2.42
N LYS A 100 -15.52 7.10 -2.86
CA LYS A 100 -16.66 6.61 -2.07
C LYS A 100 -16.49 5.12 -1.81
N ILE A 101 -16.71 4.71 -0.58
CA ILE A 101 -16.78 3.30 -0.20
C ILE A 101 -18.26 2.89 -0.19
N PHE A 102 -18.59 1.82 -0.89
CA PHE A 102 -19.94 1.25 -0.90
C PHE A 102 -20.04 0.19 0.20
N GLU A 103 -21.00 0.36 1.10
CA GLU A 103 -21.19 -0.55 2.24
C GLU A 103 -21.64 -1.95 1.81
N ASN A 104 -22.37 -2.03 0.70
CA ASN A 104 -22.81 -3.30 0.13
C ASN A 104 -22.95 -3.17 -1.40
N PRO A 105 -22.95 -4.32 -2.13
CA PRO A 105 -23.06 -4.31 -3.59
C PRO A 105 -24.34 -3.67 -4.15
N LYS A 106 -25.45 -3.70 -3.40
CA LYS A 106 -26.72 -3.10 -3.85
C LYS A 106 -26.68 -1.57 -3.88
N SER A 107 -25.75 -0.97 -3.16
CA SER A 107 -25.57 0.50 -3.13
C SER A 107 -24.74 1.05 -4.28
N ILE A 108 -24.25 0.20 -5.18
CA ILE A 108 -23.48 0.61 -6.36
C ILE A 108 -24.39 1.41 -7.30
N ASN A 109 -24.07 2.68 -7.47
CA ASN A 109 -24.83 3.62 -8.32
C ASN A 109 -23.95 4.41 -9.28
N LYS A 110 -22.68 4.03 -9.42
CA LYS A 110 -21.68 4.56 -10.33
C LYS A 110 -20.53 3.56 -10.50
N PRO A 111 -19.64 3.75 -11.49
CA PRO A 111 -18.52 2.85 -11.69
C PRO A 111 -17.73 2.62 -10.39
N ALA A 112 -17.49 1.36 -10.09
CA ALA A 112 -16.81 0.93 -8.88
C ALA A 112 -15.79 -0.16 -9.19
N ILE A 113 -14.80 -0.29 -8.33
CA ILE A 113 -13.83 -1.38 -8.34
C ILE A 113 -14.06 -2.27 -7.12
N VAL A 114 -14.20 -3.55 -7.36
CA VAL A 114 -14.29 -4.59 -6.32
C VAL A 114 -12.89 -5.11 -6.07
N LYS A 115 -12.41 -4.96 -4.84
CA LYS A 115 -11.08 -5.39 -4.42
C LYS A 115 -11.22 -6.56 -3.46
N VAL A 116 -11.00 -7.76 -3.99
CA VAL A 116 -11.06 -8.98 -3.21
C VAL A 116 -9.76 -9.16 -2.43
N MET A 117 -9.86 -9.50 -1.15
CA MET A 117 -8.70 -9.81 -0.32
C MET A 117 -8.24 -11.23 -0.60
N GLU A 118 -7.05 -11.37 -1.15
CA GLU A 118 -6.44 -12.65 -1.46
C GLU A 118 -5.46 -13.07 -0.37
N LYS A 119 -5.66 -14.25 0.21
CA LYS A 119 -4.65 -14.86 1.10
C LYS A 119 -3.45 -15.41 0.33
N ASP A 120 -3.69 -15.98 -0.83
CA ASP A 120 -2.68 -16.69 -1.62
C ASP A 120 -2.54 -16.05 -3.00
N ARG A 121 -1.87 -14.92 -3.03
CA ARG A 121 -1.60 -14.15 -4.23
C ARG A 121 -0.60 -14.90 -5.12
N LYS A 122 -1.04 -15.38 -6.27
CA LYS A 122 -0.13 -16.04 -7.22
C LYS A 122 0.55 -15.03 -8.14
N LEU A 123 -0.17 -14.31 -8.96
CA LEU A 123 0.38 -13.38 -9.94
C LEU A 123 -0.43 -12.08 -10.03
N GLU A 124 -1.74 -12.15 -10.01
CA GLU A 124 -2.66 -11.05 -10.29
C GLU A 124 -3.58 -10.77 -9.11
N ARG A 125 -3.92 -9.51 -8.88
CA ARG A 125 -4.96 -9.17 -7.91
C ARG A 125 -6.32 -9.47 -8.50
N ALA A 126 -7.20 -10.13 -7.74
CA ALA A 126 -8.57 -10.40 -8.12
C ALA A 126 -9.44 -9.13 -8.00
N PHE A 127 -9.10 -8.10 -8.79
CA PHE A 127 -9.86 -6.88 -8.88
C PHE A 127 -10.72 -6.92 -10.14
N PHE A 128 -11.92 -6.34 -10.06
CA PHE A 128 -12.76 -6.17 -11.23
C PHE A 128 -13.64 -4.93 -11.08
N THR A 129 -14.01 -4.34 -12.21
CA THR A 129 -14.85 -3.16 -12.26
C THR A 129 -16.29 -3.53 -12.48
N VAL A 130 -17.19 -2.73 -11.91
CA VAL A 130 -18.64 -2.91 -12.00
C VAL A 130 -19.34 -1.56 -12.08
N THR A 131 -20.48 -1.52 -12.74
CA THR A 131 -21.27 -0.30 -12.92
C THR A 131 -22.60 -0.33 -12.18
N SER A 132 -23.05 -1.53 -11.78
CA SER A 132 -24.33 -1.76 -11.11
C SER A 132 -24.30 -3.02 -10.26
N TYR A 133 -25.36 -3.24 -9.47
CA TYR A 133 -25.53 -4.50 -8.74
C TYR A 133 -25.72 -5.71 -9.66
N ALA A 134 -26.39 -5.54 -10.79
CA ALA A 134 -26.56 -6.62 -11.78
C ALA A 134 -25.19 -7.05 -12.35
N ASP A 135 -24.39 -6.07 -12.79
CA ASP A 135 -23.04 -6.28 -13.29
C ASP A 135 -22.12 -6.90 -12.21
N TYR A 136 -22.24 -6.46 -10.96
CA TYR A 136 -21.52 -7.07 -9.83
C TYR A 136 -21.84 -8.57 -9.70
N LYS A 137 -23.11 -8.97 -9.77
CA LYS A 137 -23.50 -10.38 -9.67
C LYS A 137 -22.92 -11.19 -10.82
N GLU A 138 -23.08 -10.72 -12.04
CA GLU A 138 -22.62 -11.40 -13.24
C GLU A 138 -21.10 -11.63 -13.20
N LYS A 139 -20.33 -10.56 -13.02
CA LYS A 139 -18.84 -10.62 -12.98
C LYS A 139 -18.30 -11.41 -11.79
N SER A 140 -18.98 -11.36 -10.64
CA SER A 140 -18.62 -12.18 -9.49
C SER A 140 -18.78 -13.66 -9.75
N GLU A 141 -19.93 -14.07 -10.32
CA GLU A 141 -20.18 -15.48 -10.66
C GLU A 141 -19.23 -15.98 -11.75
N GLU A 142 -18.94 -15.15 -12.76
CA GLU A 142 -17.94 -15.48 -13.78
C GLU A 142 -16.57 -15.78 -13.16
N LYS A 143 -16.09 -14.91 -12.26
CA LYS A 143 -14.80 -15.08 -11.62
C LYS A 143 -14.75 -16.27 -10.67
N ILE A 144 -15.85 -16.57 -9.98
CA ILE A 144 -15.98 -17.77 -9.16
C ILE A 144 -15.92 -19.03 -10.04
N LYS A 145 -16.67 -19.07 -11.16
CA LYS A 145 -16.65 -20.19 -12.11
C LYS A 145 -15.26 -20.43 -12.71
N LYS A 146 -14.51 -19.36 -12.96
CA LYS A 146 -13.11 -19.43 -13.42
C LYS A 146 -12.10 -19.79 -12.32
N GLY A 147 -12.55 -19.95 -11.07
CA GLY A 147 -11.66 -20.26 -9.93
C GLY A 147 -10.70 -19.14 -9.52
N LEU A 148 -10.97 -17.91 -9.97
CA LEU A 148 -10.14 -16.74 -9.66
C LEU A 148 -10.38 -16.20 -8.25
N ILE A 149 -11.60 -16.34 -7.73
CA ILE A 149 -12.02 -15.94 -6.40
C ILE A 149 -12.94 -16.98 -5.78
N ALA A 150 -12.98 -17.06 -4.45
CA ALA A 150 -13.99 -17.87 -3.76
C ALA A 150 -15.16 -16.98 -3.30
N ARG A 151 -16.38 -17.54 -3.22
CA ARG A 151 -17.57 -16.78 -2.78
C ARG A 151 -17.37 -16.10 -1.42
N LYS A 152 -16.72 -16.77 -0.47
CA LYS A 152 -16.40 -16.23 0.86
C LYS A 152 -15.47 -15.00 0.82
N ASP A 153 -14.68 -14.85 -0.25
CA ASP A 153 -13.75 -13.73 -0.36
C ASP A 153 -14.47 -12.43 -0.74
N LEU A 154 -15.66 -12.56 -1.36
CA LEU A 154 -16.52 -11.41 -1.69
C LEU A 154 -17.17 -10.78 -0.45
N GLU A 155 -17.38 -11.54 0.63
CA GLU A 155 -17.95 -11.03 1.89
C GLU A 155 -17.03 -9.99 2.55
N LYS A 156 -15.73 -10.11 2.28
CA LYS A 156 -14.68 -9.22 2.80
C LYS A 156 -14.14 -8.24 1.75
N ALA A 157 -14.70 -8.29 0.56
CA ALA A 157 -14.24 -7.42 -0.52
C ALA A 157 -14.57 -5.95 -0.22
N SER A 158 -13.64 -5.06 -0.49
CA SER A 158 -13.90 -3.62 -0.51
C SER A 158 -14.46 -3.23 -1.87
N ILE A 159 -15.57 -2.50 -1.86
CA ILE A 159 -16.17 -1.93 -3.07
C ILE A 159 -15.97 -0.42 -3.01
N GLU A 160 -15.18 0.09 -3.92
CA GLU A 160 -14.76 1.49 -3.94
C GLU A 160 -15.16 2.13 -5.27
N GLU A 161 -15.51 3.41 -5.24
CA GLU A 161 -15.70 4.19 -6.47
C GLU A 161 -14.46 4.08 -7.35
N LEU A 162 -14.66 3.79 -8.63
CA LEU A 162 -13.59 3.82 -9.61
C LEU A 162 -13.22 5.28 -9.87
N ALA A 163 -12.08 5.70 -9.36
CA ALA A 163 -11.57 7.04 -9.63
C ALA A 163 -11.09 7.12 -11.10
N ILE A 164 -11.76 7.95 -11.89
CA ILE A 164 -11.42 8.16 -13.30
C ILE A 164 -10.33 9.22 -13.40
N GLY A 165 -9.32 8.96 -14.22
CA GLY A 165 -8.21 9.87 -14.47
C GLY A 165 -6.85 9.20 -14.44
N THR A 166 -5.80 10.00 -14.43
CA THR A 166 -4.42 9.53 -14.34
C THR A 166 -4.03 9.32 -12.88
N TYR A 167 -3.51 8.14 -12.57
CA TYR A 167 -3.06 7.79 -11.22
C TYR A 167 -1.60 8.15 -11.05
N LEU A 168 -1.34 8.90 -9.99
CA LEU A 168 0.00 9.33 -9.60
C LEU A 168 0.22 9.05 -8.11
N ASN A 169 1.41 8.63 -7.77
CA ASN A 169 1.85 8.53 -6.38
C ASN A 169 2.69 9.75 -6.04
N PHE A 170 2.37 10.37 -4.93
CA PHE A 170 3.11 11.50 -4.38
C PHE A 170 3.81 11.05 -3.11
N ASN A 171 5.13 11.13 -3.10
CA ASN A 171 5.95 10.64 -2.00
C ASN A 171 6.34 11.80 -1.10
N PHE A 172 6.03 11.67 0.18
CA PHE A 172 6.38 12.63 1.22
C PHE A 172 7.19 11.94 2.31
N PHE A 173 8.08 12.70 2.91
CA PHE A 173 8.79 12.32 4.10
C PHE A 173 8.48 13.32 5.22
N HIS A 174 8.11 12.83 6.38
CA HIS A 174 7.93 13.67 7.57
C HIS A 174 9.01 13.33 8.59
N THR A 175 9.83 14.33 8.95
CA THR A 175 10.77 14.18 10.03
C THR A 175 10.19 14.69 11.34
N PRO A 176 10.16 13.86 12.40
CA PRO A 176 9.68 14.30 13.71
C PRO A 176 10.66 15.25 14.41
N ILE A 177 11.91 15.33 13.94
CA ILE A 177 12.97 16.17 14.56
C ILE A 177 12.67 17.66 14.33
N SER A 178 12.43 18.06 13.09
CA SER A 178 12.12 19.45 12.72
C SER A 178 10.65 19.70 12.45
N ASP A 179 9.80 18.67 12.53
CA ASP A 179 8.39 18.70 12.14
C ASP A 179 8.14 19.13 10.69
N GLN A 180 9.12 18.89 9.84
CA GLN A 180 9.10 19.27 8.43
C GLN A 180 8.51 18.15 7.58
N VAL A 181 7.73 18.53 6.58
CA VAL A 181 7.21 17.65 5.55
C VAL A 181 7.92 17.93 4.24
N ASP A 182 8.76 17.00 3.81
CA ASP A 182 9.51 17.10 2.57
C ASP A 182 8.77 16.33 1.46
N PHE A 183 8.72 16.94 0.28
CA PHE A 183 8.23 16.29 -0.92
C PHE A 183 9.39 15.60 -1.64
N ILE A 184 9.31 14.28 -1.81
CA ILE A 184 10.39 13.48 -2.40
C ILE A 184 10.24 13.36 -3.91
N GLY A 185 9.00 13.29 -4.41
CA GLY A 185 8.77 13.17 -5.84
C GLY A 185 7.43 12.58 -6.23
N ILE A 186 7.24 12.46 -7.54
CA ILE A 186 6.04 11.91 -8.16
C ILE A 186 6.43 10.70 -8.99
N GLU A 187 5.63 9.67 -8.94
CA GLU A 187 5.80 8.48 -9.77
C GLU A 187 4.46 7.96 -10.31
N ARG A 188 4.54 7.24 -11.40
CA ARG A 188 3.46 6.39 -11.91
C ARG A 188 3.84 4.94 -11.75
N ARG A 189 2.89 4.13 -11.31
CA ARG A 189 3.04 2.67 -11.34
C ARG A 189 2.75 2.15 -12.74
N LEU A 190 3.64 1.31 -13.23
CA LEU A 190 3.43 0.54 -14.46
C LEU A 190 2.74 -0.77 -14.07
N GLN A 191 1.46 -0.85 -14.34
CA GLN A 191 0.61 -1.96 -13.90
C GLN A 191 -0.13 -2.52 -15.12
N THR A 192 0.50 -3.43 -15.86
CA THR A 192 -0.07 -4.06 -17.06
C THR A 192 -1.01 -3.12 -17.85
N ASN A 193 -2.27 -3.52 -18.13
CA ASN A 193 -3.18 -2.68 -18.90
C ASN A 193 -3.84 -1.54 -18.10
N ILE A 194 -3.76 -1.53 -16.76
CA ILE A 194 -4.24 -0.39 -15.95
C ILE A 194 -3.45 0.87 -16.27
N HIS A 195 -2.15 0.77 -16.52
CA HIS A 195 -1.34 1.92 -16.89
C HIS A 195 -1.85 2.56 -18.18
N ASP A 196 -2.10 1.76 -19.20
CA ASP A 196 -2.59 2.23 -20.50
C ASP A 196 -4.03 2.74 -20.41
N TYR A 197 -4.89 2.03 -19.69
CA TYR A 197 -6.25 2.49 -19.40
C TYR A 197 -6.27 3.87 -18.73
N ASN A 198 -5.43 4.10 -17.73
CA ASN A 198 -5.32 5.38 -17.03
C ASN A 198 -4.66 6.50 -17.86
N ALA A 199 -4.09 6.18 -19.02
CA ALA A 199 -3.57 7.15 -19.98
C ALA A 199 -4.64 7.65 -20.96
N LEU A 200 -5.78 6.96 -21.06
CA LEU A 200 -6.88 7.36 -21.94
C LEU A 200 -7.61 8.61 -21.42
N PRO A 201 -8.25 9.40 -22.28
CA PRO A 201 -9.17 10.44 -21.89
C PRO A 201 -10.32 9.89 -21.01
N ALA A 202 -10.79 10.67 -20.05
CA ALA A 202 -11.80 10.25 -19.08
C ALA A 202 -13.07 9.66 -19.72
N LYS A 203 -13.53 10.23 -20.85
CA LYS A 203 -14.69 9.72 -21.60
C LYS A 203 -14.46 8.27 -22.06
N GLN A 204 -13.27 8.00 -22.61
CA GLN A 204 -12.91 6.65 -23.08
C GLN A 204 -12.77 5.67 -21.92
N GLN A 205 -12.22 6.10 -20.79
CA GLN A 205 -12.16 5.25 -19.58
C GLN A 205 -13.57 4.83 -19.10
N LEU A 206 -14.57 5.69 -19.24
CA LEU A 206 -15.95 5.39 -18.85
C LEU A 206 -16.66 4.45 -19.82
N GLU A 207 -16.29 4.50 -21.11
CA GLU A 207 -16.93 3.72 -22.17
C GLU A 207 -16.34 2.31 -22.33
N MET A 208 -15.08 2.12 -21.88
CA MET A 208 -14.39 0.84 -22.06
C MET A 208 -14.70 -0.14 -20.92
N ASP A 209 -15.22 -1.31 -21.26
CA ASP A 209 -15.35 -2.47 -20.37
C ASP A 209 -14.24 -3.47 -20.67
N ILE A 210 -13.06 -3.23 -20.14
CA ILE A 210 -11.92 -4.13 -20.27
C ILE A 210 -11.59 -4.81 -18.94
N PRO A 211 -11.16 -6.07 -18.95
CA PRO A 211 -10.65 -6.71 -17.76
C PRO A 211 -9.35 -6.02 -17.33
N LEU A 212 -9.39 -5.32 -16.20
CA LEU A 212 -8.22 -4.65 -15.65
C LEU A 212 -7.29 -5.67 -14.99
N GLN A 213 -6.04 -5.66 -15.43
CA GLN A 213 -4.96 -6.45 -14.82
C GLN A 213 -4.07 -5.56 -13.98
N ASN A 214 -3.75 -6.00 -12.76
CA ASN A 214 -3.01 -5.22 -11.78
C ASN A 214 -1.70 -5.95 -11.38
N ILE A 215 -0.91 -6.32 -12.37
CA ILE A 215 0.44 -6.82 -12.13
C ILE A 215 1.39 -5.62 -12.19
N GLU A 216 2.05 -5.32 -11.07
CA GLU A 216 3.02 -4.23 -10.99
C GLU A 216 4.33 -4.66 -11.62
N VAL A 217 4.73 -4.01 -12.69
CA VAL A 217 5.96 -4.29 -13.45
C VAL A 217 7.06 -3.27 -13.18
N GLY A 218 6.73 -2.13 -12.59
CA GLY A 218 7.71 -1.10 -12.24
C GLY A 218 7.11 0.25 -11.91
N HIS A 219 7.99 1.23 -11.78
CA HIS A 219 7.67 2.62 -11.50
C HIS A 219 8.42 3.53 -12.46
N THR A 220 7.83 4.65 -12.83
CA THR A 220 8.49 5.69 -13.62
C THR A 220 8.29 7.07 -12.97
N PRO A 221 9.31 7.93 -12.94
CA PRO A 221 9.15 9.31 -12.51
C PRO A 221 8.09 10.03 -13.35
N ALA A 222 7.40 10.97 -12.73
CA ALA A 222 6.38 11.79 -13.38
C ALA A 222 6.48 13.25 -12.94
N SER A 223 5.92 14.15 -13.74
CA SER A 223 5.75 15.55 -13.39
C SER A 223 4.30 15.98 -13.59
N ILE A 224 3.90 17.04 -12.90
CA ILE A 224 2.59 17.66 -13.03
C ILE A 224 2.72 19.18 -13.07
N ARG A 225 1.66 19.86 -13.46
CA ARG A 225 1.61 21.33 -13.45
C ARG A 225 1.77 21.85 -12.01
N GLU A 226 2.47 22.97 -11.84
CA GLU A 226 2.70 23.61 -10.53
C GLU A 226 1.41 23.86 -9.75
N SER A 227 0.36 24.32 -10.41
CA SER A 227 -0.95 24.57 -9.76
C SER A 227 -1.59 23.30 -9.18
N LEU A 228 -1.26 22.12 -9.69
CA LEU A 228 -1.67 20.84 -9.12
C LEU A 228 -0.71 20.43 -7.99
N LEU A 229 0.58 20.72 -8.15
CA LEU A 229 1.60 20.41 -7.14
C LEU A 229 1.33 21.16 -5.83
N GLU A 230 0.93 22.44 -5.88
CA GLU A 230 0.51 23.19 -4.69
C GLU A 230 -0.66 22.51 -3.96
N LYS A 231 -1.64 21.99 -4.71
CA LYS A 231 -2.76 21.24 -4.10
C LYS A 231 -2.27 19.98 -3.42
N VAL A 232 -1.31 19.28 -4.04
CA VAL A 232 -0.70 18.06 -3.49
C VAL A 232 0.05 18.37 -2.19
N PHE A 233 0.84 19.44 -2.14
CA PHE A 233 1.51 19.87 -0.91
C PHE A 233 0.52 20.14 0.22
N LYS A 234 -0.55 20.89 -0.06
CA LYS A 234 -1.61 21.16 0.93
C LYS A 234 -2.29 19.86 1.40
N MET A 235 -2.47 18.89 0.52
CA MET A 235 -3.03 17.58 0.89
C MET A 235 -2.05 16.77 1.76
N GLY A 236 -0.78 16.74 1.39
CA GLY A 236 0.28 16.07 2.16
C GLY A 236 0.40 16.64 3.58
N ASP A 237 0.50 17.96 3.71
CA ASP A 237 0.56 18.63 5.02
C ASP A 237 -0.67 18.32 5.89
N LYS A 238 -1.89 18.42 5.34
CA LYS A 238 -3.11 18.05 6.05
C LYS A 238 -3.10 16.61 6.53
N PHE A 239 -2.64 15.69 5.68
CA PHE A 239 -2.57 14.28 6.02
C PHE A 239 -1.57 14.02 7.15
N VAL A 240 -0.37 14.58 7.05
CA VAL A 240 0.66 14.46 8.10
C VAL A 240 0.16 15.00 9.43
N ARG A 241 -0.48 16.18 9.45
CA ARG A 241 -1.05 16.75 10.67
C ARG A 241 -2.14 15.87 11.29
N ALA A 242 -2.97 15.24 10.47
CA ALA A 242 -4.00 14.31 10.93
C ALA A 242 -3.37 13.05 11.54
N VAL A 243 -2.35 12.50 10.89
CA VAL A 243 -1.60 11.33 11.39
C VAL A 243 -0.90 11.67 12.72
N LYS A 244 -0.28 12.83 12.84
CA LYS A 244 0.34 13.28 14.10
C LYS A 244 -0.64 13.38 15.27
N LYS A 245 -1.83 13.88 15.03
CA LYS A 245 -2.87 13.97 16.07
C LYS A 245 -3.37 12.59 16.50
N GLU A 246 -3.43 11.65 15.57
CA GLU A 246 -3.97 10.32 15.82
C GLU A 246 -2.93 9.37 16.44
N TYR A 247 -1.71 9.48 15.97
CA TYR A 247 -0.57 8.68 16.44
C TYR A 247 0.49 9.65 16.93
N ALA A 248 0.56 9.87 18.23
CA ALA A 248 1.63 10.71 18.78
C ALA A 248 2.98 10.27 18.18
N PRO A 249 3.83 11.19 17.74
CA PRO A 249 5.09 10.86 17.11
C PRO A 249 5.96 10.14 18.12
N GLY A 250 6.03 8.82 17.98
CA GLY A 250 7.17 8.11 18.51
C GLY A 250 8.37 8.54 17.68
N ILE A 251 9.36 9.13 18.28
CA ILE A 251 10.66 9.27 17.66
C ILE A 251 11.11 7.87 17.31
N ILE A 252 11.15 7.52 16.00
CA ILE A 252 11.65 6.23 15.55
C ILE A 252 11.01 5.09 16.39
N GLY A 253 9.74 4.85 16.21
CA GLY A 253 9.16 3.92 17.10
C GLY A 253 8.13 2.97 16.61
#